data_9707e447bf423309945794b875d6491f
#
_entry.id   9707e447bf423309945794b875d6491f
#
_cell.length_a   1.000
_cell.length_b   1.000
_cell.length_c   1.000
_cell.angle_alpha   90.00
_cell.angle_beta   90.00
_cell.angle_gamma   90.00
#
_symmetry.space_group_name_H-M   'P 1'
#
loop_
_entity.id
_entity.type
_entity.pdbx_description
1 polymer ?
#
loop_
_entity_poly.entity_id
_entity_poly.type
_entity_poly.pdbx_seq_one_letter_code
_entity_poly.pdbx_strand_id
1 'polypeptide(L)'
;MPENSLATESKTQLVKPDEPVKPTAEELSVLGTTEKIGFNLTHKMNQGGWKRFWTFCQRHIGSLWIKICTYNLMNVFGLENIERTDVSKPVLLVANHRSFFDMYTVSSVLFRQTKRPINLYFPVRAKFFYTNPLGWFVNLVMGWFSMYPPFFREAKEAEKREFDKFSLRKLIQLATVGDGTIIGFHPEGKRNLNPDPYDFLPAQPGVGAVVFKAKPQVVPVFIAGLGNDLPKQVLGNWTGGEKVRIWFGEPVDLSAFYEKADRLRTHKEIADFLMLKIGELAEKDREEFGNLILKSRIDKDL
;
A
#
# COMPACT_ATOMS: atom_id res chain seq x y z
N MET A 1 -43.07 -8.66 -24.57
CA MET A 1 -41.96 -7.81 -24.97
C MET A 1 -42.14 -6.46 -24.34
N PRO A 2 -41.23 -6.03 -23.47
CA PRO A 2 -40.44 -4.86 -23.81
C PRO A 2 -38.93 -5.12 -23.52
N GLU A 3 -38.13 -4.53 -24.39
CA GLU A 3 -36.70 -4.55 -24.41
C GLU A 3 -36.08 -3.89 -23.19
N ASN A 4 -35.08 -4.56 -22.66
CA ASN A 4 -34.28 -4.11 -21.53
C ASN A 4 -33.11 -3.24 -22.04
N SER A 5 -33.26 -1.93 -21.95
CA SER A 5 -32.17 -0.96 -22.11
C SER A 5 -31.66 -0.56 -20.75
N LEU A 6 -30.58 -1.15 -20.29
CA LEU A 6 -29.76 -0.62 -19.19
C LEU A 6 -28.34 -1.18 -19.31
N ALA A 7 -27.64 -0.75 -20.33
CA ALA A 7 -26.18 -0.77 -20.34
C ALA A 7 -25.69 0.68 -20.39
N THR A 8 -25.71 1.35 -19.24
CA THR A 8 -25.04 2.64 -19.09
C THR A 8 -23.57 2.34 -18.89
N GLU A 9 -22.84 2.24 -20.00
CA GLU A 9 -21.38 2.27 -19.99
C GLU A 9 -20.93 3.62 -19.42
N SER A 10 -20.53 3.62 -18.16
CA SER A 10 -19.78 4.71 -17.55
C SER A 10 -18.46 4.84 -18.32
N LYS A 11 -18.42 5.71 -19.32
CA LYS A 11 -17.17 6.15 -19.96
C LYS A 11 -16.29 6.77 -18.88
N THR A 12 -15.41 5.97 -18.29
CA THR A 12 -14.34 6.46 -17.43
C THR A 12 -13.47 7.35 -18.30
N GLN A 13 -13.63 8.67 -18.17
CA GLN A 13 -12.76 9.64 -18.84
C GLN A 13 -11.30 9.30 -18.50
N LEU A 14 -10.51 9.07 -19.54
CA LEU A 14 -9.07 8.91 -19.41
C LEU A 14 -8.52 10.18 -18.73
N VAL A 15 -8.00 10.01 -17.53
CA VAL A 15 -7.38 11.10 -16.76
C VAL A 15 -6.14 11.56 -17.52
N LYS A 16 -6.14 12.80 -17.99
CA LYS A 16 -4.94 13.39 -18.60
C LYS A 16 -3.87 13.49 -17.51
N PRO A 17 -2.62 13.06 -17.77
CA PRO A 17 -1.56 13.06 -16.75
C PRO A 17 -1.32 14.44 -16.12
N ASP A 18 -1.53 15.51 -16.88
CA ASP A 18 -1.14 16.88 -16.52
C ASP A 18 -2.21 17.68 -15.74
N GLU A 19 -3.45 17.20 -15.66
CA GLU A 19 -4.48 17.90 -14.90
C GLU A 19 -4.62 17.31 -13.49
N PRO A 20 -4.54 18.15 -12.43
CA PRO A 20 -4.69 17.66 -11.06
C PRO A 20 -6.10 17.13 -10.81
N VAL A 21 -6.21 15.83 -10.52
CA VAL A 21 -7.48 15.20 -10.15
C VAL A 21 -7.98 15.82 -8.85
N LYS A 22 -9.15 16.48 -8.93
CA LYS A 22 -9.87 17.05 -7.79
C LYS A 22 -11.18 16.29 -7.54
N PRO A 23 -11.66 16.24 -6.30
CA PRO A 23 -12.97 15.69 -6.03
C PRO A 23 -14.08 16.62 -6.56
N THR A 24 -15.16 16.05 -7.06
CA THR A 24 -16.37 16.81 -7.43
C THR A 24 -17.13 17.25 -6.18
N ALA A 25 -18.07 18.20 -6.35
CA ALA A 25 -18.95 18.63 -5.26
C ALA A 25 -19.82 17.45 -4.75
N GLU A 26 -20.27 16.56 -5.66
CA GLU A 26 -21.04 15.37 -5.32
C GLU A 26 -20.20 14.39 -4.49
N GLU A 27 -18.98 14.09 -4.91
CA GLU A 27 -18.07 13.22 -4.17
C GLU A 27 -17.72 13.77 -2.78
N LEU A 28 -17.59 15.10 -2.63
CA LEU A 28 -17.38 15.72 -1.33
C LEU A 28 -18.65 15.75 -0.47
N SER A 29 -19.84 15.78 -1.07
CA SER A 29 -21.10 15.90 -0.32
C SER A 29 -21.37 14.73 0.61
N VAL A 30 -20.92 13.51 0.24
CA VAL A 30 -21.12 12.29 1.01
C VAL A 30 -20.20 12.18 2.25
N LEU A 31 -19.21 13.05 2.38
CA LEU A 31 -18.33 13.08 3.54
C LEU A 31 -18.90 13.91 4.70
N GLY A 32 -18.77 13.41 5.91
CA GLY A 32 -19.06 14.19 7.11
C GLY A 32 -18.05 15.33 7.32
N THR A 33 -18.38 16.28 8.20
CA THR A 33 -17.53 17.46 8.45
C THR A 33 -16.10 17.09 8.85
N THR A 34 -15.95 16.17 9.78
CA THR A 34 -14.62 15.69 10.26
C THR A 34 -13.81 15.06 9.14
N GLU A 35 -14.47 14.25 8.31
CA GLU A 35 -13.84 13.57 7.17
C GLU A 35 -13.40 14.59 6.10
N LYS A 36 -14.22 15.62 5.83
CA LYS A 36 -13.86 16.72 4.91
C LYS A 36 -12.64 17.46 5.39
N ILE A 37 -12.57 17.78 6.69
CA ILE A 37 -11.40 18.46 7.28
C ILE A 37 -10.17 17.59 7.15
N GLY A 38 -10.23 16.32 7.60
CA GLY A 38 -9.12 15.38 7.52
C GLY A 38 -8.65 15.15 6.09
N PHE A 39 -9.60 15.00 5.14
CA PHE A 39 -9.30 14.85 3.71
C PHE A 39 -8.62 16.11 3.15
N ASN A 40 -9.20 17.29 3.35
CA ASN A 40 -8.66 18.54 2.82
C ASN A 40 -7.25 18.83 3.34
N LEU A 41 -7.01 18.56 4.63
CA LEU A 41 -5.69 18.68 5.23
C LEU A 41 -4.70 17.73 4.54
N THR A 42 -5.01 16.43 4.52
CA THR A 42 -4.10 15.42 3.94
C THR A 42 -3.92 15.63 2.44
N HIS A 43 -4.97 16.01 1.73
CA HIS A 43 -4.91 16.32 0.30
C HIS A 43 -3.94 17.49 0.02
N LYS A 44 -4.04 18.57 0.79
CA LYS A 44 -3.13 19.72 0.70
C LYS A 44 -1.68 19.33 1.01
N MET A 45 -1.47 18.51 2.04
CA MET A 45 -0.13 18.05 2.45
C MET A 45 0.53 17.12 1.39
N ASN A 46 -0.26 16.53 0.49
CA ASN A 46 0.23 15.70 -0.61
C ASN A 46 0.40 16.46 -1.94
N GLN A 47 0.48 17.80 -1.91
CA GLN A 47 0.64 18.64 -3.11
C GLN A 47 1.92 19.47 -3.07
N GLY A 48 2.57 19.63 -4.22
CA GLY A 48 3.66 20.57 -4.45
C GLY A 48 4.75 20.60 -3.37
N GLY A 49 5.05 21.79 -2.86
CA GLY A 49 6.07 22.01 -1.83
C GLY A 49 5.78 21.31 -0.50
N TRP A 50 4.51 21.18 -0.12
CA TRP A 50 4.13 20.43 1.09
C TRP A 50 4.49 18.96 1.01
N LYS A 51 4.27 18.31 -0.14
CA LYS A 51 4.68 16.91 -0.33
C LYS A 51 6.19 16.76 -0.16
N ARG A 52 6.98 17.66 -0.74
CA ARG A 52 8.45 17.62 -0.62
C ARG A 52 8.90 17.82 0.84
N PHE A 53 8.30 18.76 1.56
CA PHE A 53 8.59 19.00 2.98
C PHE A 53 8.28 17.75 3.83
N TRP A 54 7.10 17.14 3.66
CA TRP A 54 6.74 15.93 4.41
C TRP A 54 7.56 14.71 4.02
N THR A 55 7.94 14.58 2.76
CA THR A 55 8.88 13.55 2.32
C THR A 55 10.26 13.73 2.96
N PHE A 56 10.73 14.97 3.10
CA PHE A 56 11.96 15.27 3.84
C PHE A 56 11.84 14.84 5.31
N CYS A 57 10.78 15.23 6.00
CA CYS A 57 10.53 14.79 7.38
C CYS A 57 10.44 13.26 7.50
N GLN A 58 9.76 12.61 6.59
CA GLN A 58 9.64 11.15 6.54
C GLN A 58 11.00 10.47 6.35
N ARG A 59 11.84 11.00 5.45
CA ARG A 59 13.20 10.49 5.21
C ARG A 59 14.11 10.66 6.43
N HIS A 60 14.11 11.83 7.06
CA HIS A 60 15.12 12.17 8.09
C HIS A 60 14.67 11.84 9.51
N ILE A 61 13.37 11.93 9.80
CA ILE A 61 12.81 11.69 11.13
C ILE A 61 12.08 10.35 11.16
N GLY A 62 11.03 10.21 10.33
CA GLY A 62 10.15 9.04 10.35
C GLY A 62 10.90 7.72 10.10
N SER A 63 11.72 7.66 9.05
CA SER A 63 12.49 6.45 8.75
C SER A 63 13.55 6.13 9.80
N LEU A 64 14.10 7.16 10.46
CA LEU A 64 15.16 6.99 11.46
C LEU A 64 14.62 6.31 12.72
N TRP A 65 13.51 6.82 13.27
CA TRP A 65 12.96 6.23 14.48
C TRP A 65 12.46 4.80 14.25
N ILE A 66 11.83 4.52 13.09
CA ILE A 66 11.43 3.16 12.72
C ILE A 66 12.65 2.24 12.62
N LYS A 67 13.73 2.72 11.97
CA LYS A 67 14.99 1.98 11.91
C LYS A 67 15.53 1.67 13.33
N ILE A 68 15.54 2.64 14.23
CA ILE A 68 16.01 2.42 15.62
C ILE A 68 15.15 1.36 16.32
N CYS A 69 13.83 1.40 16.14
CA CYS A 69 12.90 0.42 16.74
C CYS A 69 12.99 -0.99 16.16
N THR A 70 13.60 -1.17 14.98
CA THR A 70 13.64 -2.46 14.28
C THR A 70 15.05 -2.92 13.91
N TYR A 71 16.08 -2.19 14.30
CA TYR A 71 17.45 -2.35 13.81
C TYR A 71 18.00 -3.77 13.94
N ASN A 72 17.81 -4.40 15.12
CA ASN A 72 18.32 -5.74 15.40
C ASN A 72 17.40 -6.86 14.88
N LEU A 73 16.20 -6.52 14.42
CA LEU A 73 15.22 -7.49 13.95
C LEU A 73 15.16 -7.58 12.42
N MET A 74 15.62 -6.54 11.71
CA MET A 74 15.38 -6.36 10.29
C MET A 74 16.31 -7.20 9.41
N ASN A 75 15.71 -8.05 8.56
CA ASN A 75 16.37 -8.72 7.44
C ASN A 75 15.69 -8.27 6.14
N VAL A 76 16.47 -7.82 5.18
CA VAL A 76 15.97 -7.29 3.91
C VAL A 76 16.65 -8.02 2.77
N PHE A 77 15.86 -8.51 1.82
CA PHE A 77 16.30 -9.30 0.67
C PHE A 77 15.78 -8.71 -0.63
N GLY A 78 16.56 -8.78 -1.69
CA GLY A 78 16.16 -8.35 -3.03
C GLY A 78 15.97 -6.85 -3.18
N LEU A 79 16.53 -6.01 -2.30
CA LEU A 79 16.37 -4.55 -2.37
C LEU A 79 16.92 -3.97 -3.67
N GLU A 80 17.91 -4.61 -4.28
CA GLU A 80 18.47 -4.28 -5.57
C GLU A 80 17.43 -4.29 -6.70
N ASN A 81 16.34 -5.04 -6.56
CA ASN A 81 15.25 -5.05 -7.52
C ASN A 81 14.51 -3.70 -7.58
N ILE A 82 14.45 -2.99 -6.45
CA ILE A 82 13.93 -1.61 -6.40
C ILE A 82 14.91 -0.65 -7.09
N GLU A 83 16.20 -0.79 -6.86
CA GLU A 83 17.23 0.06 -7.47
C GLU A 83 17.28 -0.10 -9.00
N ARG A 84 16.94 -1.29 -9.52
CA ARG A 84 16.86 -1.57 -10.96
C ARG A 84 15.64 -0.97 -11.65
N THR A 85 14.61 -0.56 -10.91
CA THR A 85 13.44 0.07 -11.53
C THR A 85 13.79 1.46 -12.07
N ASP A 86 13.18 1.82 -13.20
CA ASP A 86 13.34 3.12 -13.82
C ASP A 86 12.77 4.23 -12.92
N VAL A 87 13.62 5.17 -12.52
CA VAL A 87 13.25 6.27 -11.61
C VAL A 87 12.26 7.24 -12.26
N SER A 88 12.26 7.33 -13.59
CA SER A 88 11.33 8.19 -14.33
C SER A 88 9.89 7.66 -14.37
N LYS A 89 9.69 6.40 -13.95
CA LYS A 89 8.37 5.74 -13.90
C LYS A 89 7.95 5.48 -12.46
N PRO A 90 6.64 5.55 -12.14
CA PRO A 90 6.15 5.21 -10.83
C PRO A 90 6.33 3.72 -10.53
N VAL A 91 6.53 3.39 -9.27
CA VAL A 91 6.61 2.01 -8.78
C VAL A 91 5.42 1.72 -7.89
N LEU A 92 4.72 0.62 -8.16
CA LEU A 92 3.69 0.06 -7.30
C LEU A 92 4.28 -1.13 -6.54
N LEU A 93 4.45 -0.99 -5.23
CA LEU A 93 4.80 -2.09 -4.34
C LEU A 93 3.52 -2.83 -3.95
N VAL A 94 3.44 -4.10 -4.26
CA VAL A 94 2.31 -4.94 -3.84
C VAL A 94 2.78 -5.91 -2.77
N ALA A 95 2.21 -5.79 -1.56
CA ALA A 95 2.65 -6.56 -0.40
C ALA A 95 1.49 -7.29 0.28
N ASN A 96 1.76 -8.44 0.90
CA ASN A 96 0.84 -9.04 1.86
C ASN A 96 0.58 -8.09 3.04
N HIS A 97 -0.51 -8.30 3.78
CA HIS A 97 -0.92 -7.39 4.87
C HIS A 97 -1.11 -8.11 6.19
N ARG A 98 -0.12 -8.05 7.06
CA ARG A 98 -0.12 -8.72 8.37
C ARG A 98 -0.24 -7.73 9.53
N SER A 99 0.39 -6.57 9.40
CA SER A 99 0.52 -5.60 10.47
C SER A 99 0.11 -4.21 10.01
N PHE A 100 -0.32 -3.40 10.97
CA PHE A 100 -0.49 -1.97 10.77
C PHE A 100 0.84 -1.29 10.37
N PHE A 101 1.98 -1.89 10.73
CA PHE A 101 3.30 -1.32 10.54
C PHE A 101 4.00 -1.76 9.24
N ASP A 102 3.38 -2.60 8.42
CA ASP A 102 3.98 -3.17 7.21
C ASP A 102 4.61 -2.08 6.32
N MET A 103 3.82 -1.14 5.84
CA MET A 103 4.30 -0.09 4.92
C MET A 103 5.19 0.96 5.59
N TYR A 104 5.06 1.18 6.89
CA TYR A 104 5.99 2.06 7.62
C TYR A 104 7.39 1.47 7.65
N THR A 105 7.48 0.16 7.88
CA THR A 105 8.75 -0.57 7.92
C THR A 105 9.38 -0.63 6.53
N VAL A 106 8.60 -0.96 5.50
CA VAL A 106 9.05 -0.90 4.09
C VAL A 106 9.55 0.51 3.74
N SER A 107 8.82 1.56 4.14
CA SER A 107 9.23 2.95 3.88
C SER A 107 10.58 3.30 4.53
N SER A 108 10.81 2.83 5.76
CA SER A 108 12.08 3.02 6.45
C SER A 108 13.24 2.37 5.70
N VAL A 109 13.06 1.13 5.22
CA VAL A 109 14.05 0.43 4.38
C VAL A 109 14.36 1.23 3.13
N LEU A 110 13.33 1.64 2.38
CA LEU A 110 13.49 2.41 1.15
C LEU A 110 14.26 3.72 1.39
N PHE A 111 13.88 4.51 2.39
CA PHE A 111 14.54 5.78 2.68
C PHE A 111 15.97 5.64 3.18
N ARG A 112 16.30 4.55 3.85
CA ARG A 112 17.60 4.36 4.51
C ARG A 112 18.58 3.54 3.71
N GLN A 113 18.11 2.66 2.85
CA GLN A 113 18.95 1.70 2.16
C GLN A 113 18.96 1.89 0.64
N THR A 114 18.14 2.83 0.09
CA THR A 114 18.19 3.19 -1.33
C THR A 114 18.63 4.64 -1.53
N LYS A 115 19.20 4.95 -2.69
CA LYS A 115 19.64 6.32 -3.07
C LYS A 115 18.64 7.03 -3.96
N ARG A 116 17.60 6.34 -4.42
CA ARG A 116 16.62 6.89 -5.37
C ARG A 116 15.76 7.99 -4.74
N PRO A 117 15.23 8.94 -5.54
CA PRO A 117 14.17 9.82 -5.09
C PRO A 117 12.93 9.00 -4.73
N ILE A 118 12.23 9.38 -3.65
CA ILE A 118 11.07 8.66 -3.13
C ILE A 118 10.01 9.65 -2.72
N ASN A 119 8.80 9.48 -3.28
CA ASN A 119 7.56 10.12 -2.85
C ASN A 119 6.54 9.02 -2.54
N LEU A 120 6.30 8.75 -1.26
CA LEU A 120 5.46 7.62 -0.84
C LEU A 120 3.98 8.00 -0.78
N TYR A 121 3.13 7.06 -1.23
CA TYR A 121 1.68 7.11 -1.10
C TYR A 121 1.16 5.73 -0.71
N PHE A 122 0.28 5.68 0.29
CA PHE A 122 -0.34 4.45 0.75
C PHE A 122 -1.85 4.62 0.78
N PRO A 123 -2.59 4.07 -0.19
CA PRO A 123 -4.05 4.07 -0.14
C PRO A 123 -4.53 3.32 1.10
N VAL A 124 -5.40 3.96 1.88
CA VAL A 124 -5.83 3.45 3.18
C VAL A 124 -7.34 3.42 3.32
N ARG A 125 -7.86 2.58 4.22
CA ARG A 125 -9.23 2.69 4.68
C ARG A 125 -9.42 3.96 5.49
N ALA A 126 -10.41 4.77 5.10
CA ALA A 126 -10.65 6.09 5.67
C ALA A 126 -11.01 6.07 7.17
N LYS A 127 -11.71 5.02 7.63
CA LYS A 127 -12.31 4.93 8.97
C LYS A 127 -11.37 5.35 10.11
N PHE A 128 -10.12 4.91 10.10
CA PHE A 128 -9.18 5.28 11.15
C PHE A 128 -8.53 6.63 10.89
N PHE A 129 -7.99 6.83 9.69
CA PHE A 129 -7.12 7.98 9.38
C PHE A 129 -7.84 9.28 9.09
N TYR A 130 -9.17 9.24 8.81
CA TYR A 130 -9.90 10.40 8.33
C TYR A 130 -11.14 10.73 9.19
N THR A 131 -11.62 9.79 10.02
CA THR A 131 -12.86 9.97 10.77
C THR A 131 -12.67 10.50 12.18
N ASN A 132 -11.44 10.45 12.73
CA ASN A 132 -11.18 10.96 14.06
C ASN A 132 -9.81 11.67 14.17
N PRO A 133 -9.66 12.64 15.10
CA PRO A 133 -8.43 13.39 15.30
C PRO A 133 -7.21 12.53 15.68
N LEU A 134 -7.39 11.43 16.41
CA LEU A 134 -6.30 10.50 16.72
C LEU A 134 -5.72 9.88 15.45
N GLY A 135 -6.58 9.51 14.50
CA GLY A 135 -6.15 9.00 13.20
C GLY A 135 -5.37 10.03 12.39
N TRP A 136 -5.75 11.31 12.46
CA TRP A 136 -4.98 12.40 11.84
C TRP A 136 -3.59 12.54 12.46
N PHE A 137 -3.52 12.48 13.80
CA PHE A 137 -2.26 12.52 14.53
C PHE A 137 -1.36 11.32 14.16
N VAL A 138 -1.93 10.12 14.08
CA VAL A 138 -1.19 8.92 13.64
C VAL A 138 -0.72 9.06 12.20
N ASN A 139 -1.56 9.58 11.30
CA ASN A 139 -1.13 9.85 9.91
C ASN A 139 0.01 10.88 9.87
N LEU A 140 -0.01 11.90 10.72
CA LEU A 140 1.07 12.87 10.82
C LEU A 140 2.36 12.22 11.35
N VAL A 141 2.32 11.56 12.50
CA VAL A 141 3.53 11.09 13.22
C VAL A 141 4.13 9.85 12.60
N MET A 142 3.29 8.91 12.15
CA MET A 142 3.74 7.64 11.57
C MET A 142 3.90 7.71 10.06
N GLY A 143 2.92 8.31 9.38
CA GLY A 143 2.82 8.32 7.93
C GLY A 143 3.33 9.60 7.27
N TRP A 144 3.51 10.69 8.00
CA TRP A 144 3.89 11.99 7.42
C TRP A 144 2.99 12.34 6.23
N PHE A 145 1.68 12.16 6.43
CA PHE A 145 0.60 12.31 5.44
C PHE A 145 0.66 11.39 4.23
N SER A 146 1.52 10.37 4.19
CA SER A 146 1.55 9.42 3.07
C SER A 146 0.37 8.45 3.02
N MET A 147 -0.47 8.39 4.07
CA MET A 147 -1.72 7.59 4.10
C MET A 147 -2.78 8.25 3.23
N TYR A 148 -2.63 8.13 1.90
CA TYR A 148 -3.42 8.82 0.88
C TYR A 148 -3.38 8.05 -0.46
N PRO A 149 -4.49 8.03 -1.24
CA PRO A 149 -5.83 8.54 -0.95
C PRO A 149 -6.65 7.62 -0.02
N PRO A 150 -7.71 8.18 0.65
CA PRO A 150 -8.59 7.39 1.52
C PRO A 150 -9.68 6.65 0.73
N PHE A 151 -10.02 5.42 1.16
CA PHE A 151 -11.12 4.63 0.63
C PHE A 151 -12.15 4.31 1.72
N PHE A 152 -13.44 4.49 1.41
CA PHE A 152 -14.57 4.24 2.30
C PHE A 152 -15.20 2.88 1.94
N ARG A 153 -14.74 1.79 2.56
CA ARG A 153 -15.18 0.42 2.22
C ARG A 153 -16.01 -0.27 3.29
N GLU A 154 -16.52 0.48 4.26
CA GLU A 154 -17.43 -0.07 5.27
C GLU A 154 -18.80 -0.32 4.67
N ALA A 155 -19.41 -1.48 4.99
CA ALA A 155 -20.73 -1.84 4.46
C ALA A 155 -21.84 -0.87 4.91
N LYS A 156 -21.69 -0.30 6.10
CA LYS A 156 -22.62 0.68 6.68
C LYS A 156 -22.52 2.08 6.06
N GLU A 157 -21.51 2.33 5.23
CA GLU A 157 -21.21 3.62 4.62
C GLU A 157 -21.25 3.53 3.08
N ALA A 158 -22.23 2.79 2.55
CA ALA A 158 -22.35 2.55 1.11
C ALA A 158 -22.39 3.85 0.28
N GLU A 159 -23.01 4.91 0.82
CA GLU A 159 -23.09 6.25 0.20
C GLU A 159 -21.70 6.87 -0.01
N LYS A 160 -20.77 6.64 0.92
CA LYS A 160 -19.40 7.17 0.85
C LYS A 160 -18.55 6.51 -0.24
N ARG A 161 -19.01 5.42 -0.83
CA ARG A 161 -18.34 4.82 -2.00
C ARG A 161 -18.34 5.75 -3.22
N GLU A 162 -19.20 6.76 -3.24
CA GLU A 162 -19.10 7.81 -4.26
C GLU A 162 -17.75 8.52 -4.21
N PHE A 163 -17.24 8.79 -3.01
CA PHE A 163 -15.92 9.36 -2.84
C PHE A 163 -14.78 8.42 -3.29
N ASP A 164 -14.97 7.10 -3.24
CA ASP A 164 -13.98 6.14 -3.72
C ASP A 164 -13.70 6.28 -5.22
N LYS A 165 -14.60 6.86 -6.00
CA LYS A 165 -14.39 7.18 -7.43
C LYS A 165 -13.26 8.22 -7.57
N PHE A 166 -13.28 9.30 -6.77
CA PHE A 166 -12.18 10.24 -6.69
C PHE A 166 -10.89 9.55 -6.27
N SER A 167 -10.93 8.75 -5.22
CA SER A 167 -9.75 8.08 -4.66
C SER A 167 -9.10 7.14 -5.68
N LEU A 168 -9.90 6.42 -6.45
CA LEU A 168 -9.40 5.56 -7.53
C LEU A 168 -8.78 6.39 -8.67
N ARG A 169 -9.46 7.45 -9.14
CA ARG A 169 -8.90 8.33 -10.18
C ARG A 169 -7.59 8.96 -9.71
N LYS A 170 -7.53 9.41 -8.46
CA LYS A 170 -6.31 9.98 -7.88
C LYS A 170 -5.18 8.96 -7.76
N LEU A 171 -5.49 7.75 -7.36
CA LEU A 171 -4.51 6.67 -7.27
C LEU A 171 -3.96 6.28 -8.66
N ILE A 172 -4.83 6.20 -9.68
CA ILE A 172 -4.41 5.97 -11.07
C ILE A 172 -3.49 7.12 -11.53
N GLN A 173 -3.86 8.39 -11.27
CA GLN A 173 -3.01 9.53 -11.59
C GLN A 173 -1.63 9.42 -10.91
N LEU A 174 -1.58 9.13 -9.61
CA LEU A 174 -0.31 8.94 -8.90
C LEU A 174 0.52 7.81 -9.50
N ALA A 175 -0.13 6.75 -9.94
CA ALA A 175 0.52 5.61 -10.58
C ALA A 175 0.95 5.87 -12.04
N THR A 176 0.73 7.07 -12.59
CA THR A 176 1.27 7.53 -13.88
C THR A 176 2.36 8.58 -13.75
N VAL A 177 2.54 9.16 -12.55
CA VAL A 177 3.52 10.23 -12.30
C VAL A 177 4.85 9.62 -11.86
N GLY A 178 5.91 9.89 -12.59
CA GLY A 178 7.29 9.51 -12.25
C GLY A 178 7.83 10.24 -11.02
N ASP A 179 9.02 10.80 -11.11
CA ASP A 179 9.70 11.60 -10.06
C ASP A 179 9.83 10.87 -8.71
N GLY A 180 10.13 9.57 -8.75
CA GLY A 180 10.31 8.77 -7.56
C GLY A 180 9.00 8.42 -6.84
N THR A 181 7.86 8.49 -7.50
CA THR A 181 6.59 8.05 -6.93
C THR A 181 6.62 6.55 -6.63
N ILE A 182 6.39 6.21 -5.37
CA ILE A 182 6.22 4.82 -4.92
C ILE A 182 4.88 4.71 -4.19
N ILE A 183 4.06 3.76 -4.64
CA ILE A 183 2.76 3.48 -4.06
C ILE A 183 2.81 2.10 -3.42
N GLY A 184 2.54 2.01 -2.12
CA GLY A 184 2.40 0.73 -1.44
C GLY A 184 0.95 0.27 -1.41
N PHE A 185 0.69 -0.95 -1.83
CA PHE A 185 -0.65 -1.50 -1.94
C PHE A 185 -0.72 -2.91 -1.35
N HIS A 186 -1.79 -3.18 -0.61
CA HIS A 186 -2.09 -4.51 -0.10
C HIS A 186 -3.26 -5.12 -0.88
N PRO A 187 -3.00 -6.09 -1.79
CA PRO A 187 -4.05 -6.71 -2.60
C PRO A 187 -5.16 -7.38 -1.77
N GLU A 188 -4.85 -7.89 -0.60
CA GLU A 188 -5.81 -8.50 0.34
C GLU A 188 -6.89 -7.51 0.82
N GLY A 189 -6.62 -6.20 0.77
CA GLY A 189 -7.56 -5.13 1.14
C GLY A 189 -7.90 -5.04 2.62
N LYS A 190 -7.45 -5.97 3.45
CA LYS A 190 -7.54 -5.97 4.92
C LYS A 190 -6.38 -6.76 5.52
N ARG A 191 -6.07 -6.50 6.79
CA ARG A 191 -5.06 -7.28 7.50
C ARG A 191 -5.47 -8.74 7.61
N ASN A 192 -4.53 -9.61 7.31
CA ASN A 192 -4.65 -11.04 7.53
C ASN A 192 -4.20 -11.37 8.96
N LEU A 193 -5.11 -11.87 9.78
CA LEU A 193 -4.86 -12.24 11.19
C LEU A 193 -4.65 -13.74 11.35
N ASN A 194 -4.52 -14.50 10.26
CA ASN A 194 -4.24 -15.93 10.33
C ASN A 194 -2.89 -16.16 11.04
N PRO A 195 -2.78 -17.15 11.94
CA PRO A 195 -1.52 -17.47 12.62
C PRO A 195 -0.38 -17.84 11.67
N ASP A 196 -0.67 -18.51 10.54
CA ASP A 196 0.34 -18.82 9.54
C ASP A 196 0.68 -17.57 8.72
N PRO A 197 1.95 -17.09 8.73
CA PRO A 197 2.36 -15.94 7.94
C PRO A 197 2.35 -16.20 6.43
N TYR A 198 2.31 -17.45 6.01
CA TYR A 198 2.35 -17.88 4.61
C TYR A 198 0.96 -18.13 4.01
N ASP A 199 -0.09 -18.01 4.81
CA ASP A 199 -1.47 -18.08 4.34
C ASP A 199 -1.97 -16.68 3.97
N PHE A 200 -2.60 -16.53 2.80
CA PHE A 200 -3.02 -15.25 2.26
C PHE A 200 -4.54 -15.16 2.11
N LEU A 201 -5.07 -13.96 2.29
CA LEU A 201 -6.46 -13.69 1.93
C LEU A 201 -6.61 -13.51 0.41
N PRO A 202 -7.80 -13.79 -0.15
CA PRO A 202 -8.07 -13.56 -1.56
C PRO A 202 -7.82 -12.12 -1.98
N ALA A 203 -7.16 -11.93 -3.13
CA ALA A 203 -6.90 -10.62 -3.69
C ALA A 203 -8.18 -9.88 -4.05
N GLN A 204 -8.19 -8.57 -3.83
CA GLN A 204 -9.25 -7.67 -4.28
C GLN A 204 -8.90 -7.07 -5.65
N PRO A 205 -9.85 -6.93 -6.59
CA PRO A 205 -9.56 -6.47 -7.94
C PRO A 205 -9.08 -5.02 -8.05
N GLY A 206 -9.16 -4.24 -6.97
CA GLY A 206 -8.80 -2.83 -6.96
C GLY A 206 -7.36 -2.54 -7.39
N VAL A 207 -6.41 -3.36 -6.96
CA VAL A 207 -5.01 -3.22 -7.38
C VAL A 207 -4.86 -3.49 -8.88
N GLY A 208 -5.55 -4.50 -9.40
CA GLY A 208 -5.54 -4.83 -10.83
C GLY A 208 -6.11 -3.70 -11.69
N ALA A 209 -7.15 -3.00 -11.22
CA ALA A 209 -7.68 -1.83 -11.91
C ALA A 209 -6.65 -0.69 -12.02
N VAL A 210 -5.92 -0.41 -10.93
CA VAL A 210 -4.84 0.60 -10.94
C VAL A 210 -3.73 0.19 -11.89
N VAL A 211 -3.26 -1.04 -11.80
CA VAL A 211 -2.18 -1.59 -12.65
C VAL A 211 -2.58 -1.55 -14.12
N PHE A 212 -3.78 -2.01 -14.45
CA PHE A 212 -4.25 -2.05 -15.84
C PHE A 212 -4.34 -0.65 -16.46
N LYS A 213 -4.85 0.32 -15.71
CA LYS A 213 -5.09 1.68 -16.21
C LYS A 213 -3.83 2.56 -16.22
N ALA A 214 -2.96 2.42 -15.24
CA ALA A 214 -1.79 3.26 -15.08
C ALA A 214 -0.48 2.64 -15.62
N LYS A 215 -0.41 1.32 -15.73
CA LYS A 215 0.74 0.55 -16.19
C LYS A 215 2.07 0.92 -15.48
N PRO A 216 2.08 1.04 -14.14
CA PRO A 216 3.30 1.31 -13.39
C PRO A 216 4.26 0.13 -13.44
N GLN A 217 5.51 0.33 -13.00
CA GLN A 217 6.38 -0.77 -12.65
C GLN A 217 5.87 -1.43 -11.38
N VAL A 218 5.62 -2.73 -11.37
CA VAL A 218 5.07 -3.43 -10.21
C VAL A 218 6.12 -4.34 -9.60
N VAL A 219 6.36 -4.17 -8.29
CA VAL A 219 7.31 -4.99 -7.53
C VAL A 219 6.55 -5.70 -6.40
N PRO A 220 6.54 -7.04 -6.37
CA PRO A 220 5.95 -7.78 -5.28
C PRO A 220 6.84 -7.71 -4.04
N VAL A 221 6.23 -7.66 -2.88
CA VAL A 221 6.92 -7.61 -1.58
C VAL A 221 6.28 -8.61 -0.63
N PHE A 222 7.08 -9.44 0.02
CA PHE A 222 6.61 -10.29 1.12
C PHE A 222 7.15 -9.77 2.43
N ILE A 223 6.29 -9.72 3.46
CA ILE A 223 6.60 -9.19 4.79
C ILE A 223 6.18 -10.21 5.84
N ALA A 224 7.11 -10.57 6.73
CA ALA A 224 6.86 -11.46 7.86
C ALA A 224 7.51 -10.92 9.14
N GLY A 225 7.05 -11.41 10.30
CA GLY A 225 7.61 -11.09 11.61
C GLY A 225 7.17 -9.74 12.21
N LEU A 226 6.24 -9.02 11.56
CA LEU A 226 5.67 -7.80 12.12
C LEU A 226 4.39 -8.08 12.90
N GLY A 227 4.39 -7.75 14.19
CA GLY A 227 3.21 -7.77 15.05
C GLY A 227 2.42 -6.46 15.01
N ASN A 228 1.26 -6.45 15.71
CA ASN A 228 0.44 -5.24 15.90
C ASN A 228 0.64 -4.60 17.29
N ASP A 229 1.42 -5.21 18.14
CA ASP A 229 1.79 -4.71 19.47
C ASP A 229 3.10 -3.92 19.35
N LEU A 230 3.00 -2.59 19.22
CA LEU A 230 4.17 -1.74 19.05
C LEU A 230 5.14 -1.80 20.23
N PRO A 231 4.70 -1.71 21.52
CA PRO A 231 5.60 -1.86 22.67
C PRO A 231 6.38 -3.18 22.66
N LYS A 232 5.70 -4.28 22.36
CA LYS A 232 6.33 -5.61 22.27
C LYS A 232 7.34 -5.67 21.11
N GLN A 233 6.99 -5.08 19.95
CA GLN A 233 7.87 -5.02 18.79
C GLN A 233 9.15 -4.22 19.08
N VAL A 234 8.99 -3.04 19.71
CA VAL A 234 10.12 -2.18 20.09
C VAL A 234 10.99 -2.85 21.15
N LEU A 235 10.39 -3.43 22.19
CA LEU A 235 11.14 -4.15 23.23
C LEU A 235 11.87 -5.37 22.63
N GLY A 236 11.21 -6.11 21.76
CA GLY A 236 11.77 -7.26 21.04
C GLY A 236 13.03 -6.93 20.27
N ASN A 237 13.19 -5.69 19.79
CA ASN A 237 14.41 -5.24 19.14
C ASN A 237 15.67 -5.38 20.03
N TRP A 238 15.52 -5.34 21.36
CA TRP A 238 16.61 -5.41 22.34
C TRP A 238 16.61 -6.73 23.12
N THR A 239 15.53 -7.48 23.10
CA THR A 239 15.34 -8.73 23.89
C THR A 239 15.29 -9.99 23.03
N GLY A 240 15.62 -9.91 21.73
CA GLY A 240 15.59 -11.06 20.83
C GLY A 240 14.20 -11.43 20.34
N GLY A 241 13.39 -10.45 20.00
CA GLY A 241 12.07 -10.64 19.40
C GLY A 241 12.09 -11.30 18.02
N GLU A 242 10.91 -11.54 17.46
CA GLU A 242 10.74 -12.14 16.13
C GLU A 242 11.44 -11.28 15.06
N LYS A 243 12.19 -11.94 14.18
CA LYS A 243 12.87 -11.26 13.07
C LYS A 243 11.87 -10.77 12.04
N VAL A 244 11.99 -9.50 11.69
CA VAL A 244 11.21 -8.89 10.60
C VAL A 244 11.93 -9.20 9.30
N ARG A 245 11.25 -9.81 8.35
CA ARG A 245 11.79 -10.19 7.05
C ARG A 245 11.00 -9.50 5.95
N ILE A 246 11.71 -8.82 5.06
CA ILE A 246 11.14 -8.11 3.92
C ILE A 246 11.86 -8.58 2.66
N TRP A 247 11.10 -9.17 1.75
CA TRP A 247 11.57 -9.64 0.46
C TRP A 247 11.03 -8.77 -0.65
N PHE A 248 11.89 -8.17 -1.44
CA PHE A 248 11.54 -7.45 -2.66
C PHE A 248 11.76 -8.36 -3.85
N GLY A 249 10.71 -8.70 -4.58
CA GLY A 249 10.80 -9.49 -5.80
C GLY A 249 11.26 -8.66 -7.00
N GLU A 250 11.50 -9.33 -8.12
CA GLU A 250 11.79 -8.67 -9.38
C GLU A 250 10.55 -7.92 -9.92
N PRO A 251 10.74 -6.83 -10.68
CA PRO A 251 9.64 -6.18 -11.37
C PRO A 251 8.88 -7.16 -12.26
N VAL A 252 7.56 -7.14 -12.15
CA VAL A 252 6.67 -8.12 -12.80
C VAL A 252 6.31 -7.66 -14.20
N ASP A 253 6.47 -8.54 -15.20
CA ASP A 253 5.93 -8.30 -16.54
C ASP A 253 4.42 -8.58 -16.56
N LEU A 254 3.67 -7.57 -16.95
CA LEU A 254 2.20 -7.60 -17.03
C LEU A 254 1.69 -7.34 -18.46
N SER A 255 2.57 -7.33 -19.46
CA SER A 255 2.26 -7.02 -20.85
C SER A 255 1.10 -7.84 -21.39
N ALA A 256 1.08 -9.16 -21.11
CA ALA A 256 0.03 -10.06 -21.55
C ALA A 256 -1.38 -9.70 -21.02
N PHE A 257 -1.47 -9.02 -19.89
CA PHE A 257 -2.76 -8.57 -19.35
C PHE A 257 -3.24 -7.29 -20.03
N TYR A 258 -2.34 -6.45 -20.51
CA TYR A 258 -2.69 -5.19 -21.17
C TYR A 258 -3.31 -5.37 -22.55
N GLU A 259 -3.16 -6.56 -23.16
CA GLU A 259 -3.82 -6.96 -24.39
C GLU A 259 -5.29 -7.40 -24.18
N LYS A 260 -5.69 -7.64 -22.92
CA LYS A 260 -7.04 -8.04 -22.57
C LYS A 260 -7.98 -6.84 -22.50
N ALA A 261 -9.30 -7.10 -22.53
CA ALA A 261 -10.31 -6.06 -22.34
C ALA A 261 -10.27 -5.48 -20.90
N ASP A 262 -10.50 -4.17 -20.76
CA ASP A 262 -10.66 -3.47 -19.46
C ASP A 262 -11.97 -3.92 -18.78
N ARG A 263 -11.90 -4.98 -17.99
CA ARG A 263 -13.05 -5.60 -17.30
C ARG A 263 -12.66 -6.02 -15.89
N LEU A 264 -13.63 -6.10 -15.01
CA LEU A 264 -13.44 -6.55 -13.63
C LEU A 264 -12.73 -7.91 -13.54
N ARG A 265 -13.02 -8.83 -14.47
CA ARG A 265 -12.35 -10.13 -14.55
C ARG A 265 -10.84 -9.98 -14.79
N THR A 266 -10.44 -9.16 -15.76
CA THR A 266 -9.02 -8.90 -16.04
C THR A 266 -8.33 -8.26 -14.83
N HIS A 267 -8.98 -7.32 -14.15
CA HIS A 267 -8.45 -6.72 -12.92
C HIS A 267 -8.27 -7.76 -11.81
N LYS A 268 -9.19 -8.71 -11.69
CA LYS A 268 -9.07 -9.80 -10.72
C LYS A 268 -7.94 -10.75 -11.09
N GLU A 269 -7.80 -11.12 -12.35
CA GLU A 269 -6.71 -11.96 -12.85
C GLU A 269 -5.33 -11.32 -12.58
N ILE A 270 -5.19 -10.01 -12.78
CA ILE A 270 -3.96 -9.27 -12.42
C ILE A 270 -3.74 -9.34 -10.90
N ALA A 271 -4.74 -9.08 -10.10
CA ALA A 271 -4.62 -9.10 -8.64
C ALA A 271 -4.21 -10.50 -8.12
N ASP A 272 -4.79 -11.57 -8.67
CA ASP A 272 -4.44 -12.95 -8.31
C ASP A 272 -3.01 -13.30 -8.75
N PHE A 273 -2.60 -12.86 -9.93
CA PHE A 273 -1.24 -13.05 -10.42
C PHE A 273 -0.21 -12.33 -9.53
N LEU A 274 -0.52 -11.12 -9.04
CA LEU A 274 0.33 -10.41 -8.10
C LEU A 274 0.41 -11.12 -6.75
N MET A 275 -0.69 -11.70 -6.26
CA MET A 275 -0.66 -12.52 -5.04
C MET A 275 0.17 -13.79 -5.23
N LEU A 276 0.13 -14.41 -6.41
CA LEU A 276 1.01 -15.54 -6.74
C LEU A 276 2.49 -15.13 -6.63
N LYS A 277 2.85 -13.94 -7.15
CA LYS A 277 4.23 -13.42 -7.06
C LYS A 277 4.67 -13.12 -5.62
N ILE A 278 3.76 -12.66 -4.77
CA ILE A 278 4.01 -12.54 -3.32
C ILE A 278 4.18 -13.94 -2.70
N GLY A 279 3.38 -14.92 -3.12
CA GLY A 279 3.48 -16.32 -2.68
C GLY A 279 4.83 -16.96 -3.01
N GLU A 280 5.39 -16.68 -4.20
CA GLU A 280 6.74 -17.16 -4.59
C GLU A 280 7.83 -16.62 -3.65
N LEU A 281 7.70 -15.38 -3.16
CA LEU A 281 8.62 -14.81 -2.16
C LEU A 281 8.40 -15.43 -0.78
N ALA A 282 7.16 -15.71 -0.44
CA ALA A 282 6.80 -16.37 0.81
C ALA A 282 7.36 -17.79 0.90
N GLU A 283 7.37 -18.53 -0.21
CA GLU A 283 7.99 -19.86 -0.26
C GLU A 283 9.51 -19.78 -0.06
N LYS A 284 10.19 -18.80 -0.68
CA LYS A 284 11.62 -18.55 -0.42
C LYS A 284 11.89 -18.27 1.06
N ASP A 285 11.07 -17.42 1.70
CA ASP A 285 11.16 -17.15 3.13
C ASP A 285 10.91 -18.40 3.98
N ARG A 286 9.95 -19.23 3.59
CA ARG A 286 9.62 -20.48 4.27
C ARG A 286 10.76 -21.49 4.19
N GLU A 287 11.38 -21.65 3.02
CA GLU A 287 12.53 -22.52 2.82
C GLU A 287 13.73 -22.10 3.66
N GLU A 288 14.00 -20.78 3.74
CA GLU A 288 15.14 -20.24 4.45
C GLU A 288 14.93 -20.17 5.97
N PHE A 289 13.73 -19.78 6.42
CA PHE A 289 13.44 -19.48 7.82
C PHE A 289 12.34 -20.34 8.48
N GLY A 290 11.60 -21.14 7.72
CA GLY A 290 10.44 -21.89 8.23
C GLY A 290 10.77 -22.84 9.37
N ASN A 291 11.91 -23.51 9.33
CA ASN A 291 12.39 -24.41 10.37
C ASN A 291 12.73 -23.68 11.68
N LEU A 292 13.24 -22.44 11.60
CA LEU A 292 13.53 -21.61 12.75
C LEU A 292 12.23 -21.13 13.44
N ILE A 293 11.20 -20.84 12.66
CA ILE A 293 9.89 -20.42 13.15
C ILE A 293 9.20 -21.56 13.88
N LEU A 294 9.22 -22.77 13.32
CA LEU A 294 8.67 -23.98 13.96
C LEU A 294 9.35 -24.25 15.29
N LYS A 295 10.68 -24.21 15.33
CA LYS A 295 11.46 -24.45 16.55
C LYS A 295 11.16 -23.40 17.63
N SER A 296 11.08 -22.12 17.27
CA SER A 296 10.77 -21.04 18.23
C SER A 296 9.33 -21.06 18.76
N ARG A 297 8.40 -21.72 18.07
CA ARG A 297 7.02 -21.94 18.58
C ARG A 297 6.96 -23.09 19.56
N ILE A 298 7.63 -24.20 19.25
CA ILE A 298 7.72 -25.37 20.15
C ILE A 298 8.38 -24.98 21.48
N ASP A 299 9.47 -24.19 21.44
CA ASP A 299 10.19 -23.71 22.64
C ASP A 299 9.39 -22.70 23.49
N LYS A 300 8.29 -22.14 22.96
CA LYS A 300 7.40 -21.22 23.71
C LYS A 300 6.19 -21.92 24.32
N ASP A 301 5.86 -23.10 23.82
CA ASP A 301 4.72 -23.90 24.29
C ASP A 301 5.17 -24.98 25.32
N LEU A 302 6.49 -25.07 25.61
CA LEU A 302 7.12 -25.84 26.68
C LEU A 302 7.53 -24.92 27.86
#